data_7466fd15da2adad4b42e866f9a2c09eb
#
_entry.id   7466fd15da2adad4b42e866f9a2c09eb
#
_cell.length_a   1.000
_cell.length_b   1.000
_cell.length_c   1.000
_cell.angle_alpha   90.00
_cell.angle_beta   90.00
_cell.angle_gamma   90.00
#
_symmetry.space_group_name_H-M   'P 1'
#
loop_
_entity.id
_entity.type
_entity.pdbx_description
1 polymer ?
#
loop_
_entity_poly.entity_id
_entity_poly.type
_entity_poly.pdbx_seq_one_letter_code
_entity_poly.pdbx_strand_id
1 'polypeptide(L)'
;MKGVFALMLTAALLLGASAAAEKRKVEPLLLPMPLYNQHDYAEPVFTWHERDVTVEESGCGTACVAMVVGYFEPDDAPEPDDVMSLAGELGLYRGDGLGRDALRLLLDEYG
;
A
#
# COMPACT_ATOMS: atom_id res chain seq x y z
N MET A 1 15.86 -24.75 -52.57
CA MET A 1 16.62 -24.42 -51.36
C MET A 1 16.27 -23.10 -50.73
N LYS A 2 16.09 -22.03 -51.50
CA LYS A 2 15.72 -20.71 -50.94
C LYS A 2 14.36 -20.70 -50.25
N GLY A 3 13.37 -21.47 -50.69
CA GLY A 3 12.04 -21.53 -50.08
C GLY A 3 12.00 -22.26 -48.74
N VAL A 4 12.87 -23.23 -48.52
CA VAL A 4 12.97 -23.98 -47.27
C VAL A 4 13.58 -23.14 -46.14
N PHE A 5 14.58 -22.32 -46.47
CA PHE A 5 15.18 -21.39 -45.51
C PHE A 5 14.19 -20.31 -45.03
N ALA A 6 13.42 -19.75 -45.95
CA ALA A 6 12.40 -18.76 -45.63
C ALA A 6 11.29 -19.34 -44.73
N LEU A 7 10.89 -20.59 -45.00
CA LEU A 7 9.88 -21.27 -44.19
C LEU A 7 10.37 -21.56 -42.77
N MET A 8 11.62 -21.99 -42.59
CA MET A 8 12.22 -22.23 -41.28
C MET A 8 12.36 -20.94 -40.47
N LEU A 9 12.75 -19.84 -41.10
CA LEU A 9 12.88 -18.54 -40.44
C LEU A 9 11.53 -18.03 -39.95
N THR A 10 10.49 -18.19 -40.77
CA THR A 10 9.12 -17.79 -40.40
C THR A 10 8.59 -18.63 -39.23
N ALA A 11 8.83 -19.92 -39.20
CA ALA A 11 8.45 -20.81 -38.09
C ALA A 11 9.16 -20.44 -36.80
N ALA A 12 10.45 -20.12 -36.86
CA ALA A 12 11.21 -19.68 -35.68
C ALA A 12 10.72 -18.35 -35.12
N LEU A 13 10.34 -17.39 -35.96
CA LEU A 13 9.75 -16.12 -35.54
C LEU A 13 8.36 -16.30 -34.90
N LEU A 14 7.53 -17.21 -35.41
CA LEU A 14 6.24 -17.52 -34.83
C LEU A 14 6.38 -18.20 -33.47
N LEU A 15 7.31 -19.11 -33.30
CA LEU A 15 7.60 -19.76 -32.04
C LEU A 15 8.15 -18.77 -31.01
N GLY A 16 9.02 -17.84 -31.42
CA GLY A 16 9.54 -16.79 -30.57
C GLY A 16 8.45 -15.82 -30.08
N ALA A 17 7.53 -15.42 -30.97
CA ALA A 17 6.39 -14.58 -30.63
C ALA A 17 5.42 -15.28 -29.68
N SER A 18 5.16 -16.57 -29.85
CA SER A 18 4.31 -17.39 -28.98
C SER A 18 4.91 -17.54 -27.58
N ALA A 19 6.21 -17.77 -27.46
CA ALA A 19 6.94 -17.87 -26.19
C ALA A 19 6.95 -16.52 -25.45
N ALA A 20 7.07 -15.39 -26.16
CA ALA A 20 7.03 -14.06 -25.58
C ALA A 20 5.63 -13.66 -25.07
N ALA A 21 4.57 -14.27 -25.60
CA ALA A 21 3.19 -14.03 -25.18
C ALA A 21 2.79 -14.86 -23.94
N GLU A 22 3.59 -15.85 -23.52
CA GLU A 22 3.32 -16.58 -22.29
C GLU A 22 3.47 -15.65 -21.08
N LYS A 23 2.43 -15.64 -20.24
CA LYS A 23 2.47 -14.88 -18.99
C LYS A 23 3.60 -15.41 -18.11
N ARG A 24 4.54 -14.55 -17.77
CA ARG A 24 5.54 -14.87 -16.75
C ARG A 24 4.82 -15.12 -15.44
N LYS A 25 5.09 -16.25 -14.80
CA LYS A 25 4.70 -16.46 -13.42
C LYS A 25 5.46 -15.45 -12.56
N VAL A 26 4.72 -14.46 -12.04
CA VAL A 26 5.28 -13.53 -11.06
C VAL A 26 5.14 -14.21 -9.70
N GLU A 27 6.28 -14.52 -9.08
CA GLU A 27 6.26 -14.98 -7.70
C GLU A 27 5.86 -13.81 -6.80
N PRO A 28 4.97 -14.03 -5.81
CA PRO A 28 4.61 -12.96 -4.88
C PRO A 28 5.84 -12.51 -4.11
N LEU A 29 6.11 -11.20 -4.16
CA LEU A 29 7.15 -10.59 -3.36
C LEU A 29 6.61 -10.32 -1.96
N LEU A 30 7.15 -11.03 -0.96
CA LEU A 30 6.82 -10.79 0.44
C LEU A 30 7.76 -9.71 0.98
N LEU A 31 7.22 -8.53 1.23
CA LEU A 31 7.94 -7.44 1.87
C LEU A 31 7.88 -7.61 3.40
N PRO A 32 8.96 -7.32 4.13
CA PRO A 32 8.97 -7.35 5.60
C PRO A 32 8.25 -6.13 6.18
N MET A 33 6.98 -5.99 5.83
CA MET A 33 6.12 -4.89 6.26
C MET A 33 5.36 -5.31 7.51
N PRO A 34 5.28 -4.48 8.57
CA PRO A 34 4.41 -4.76 9.69
C PRO A 34 2.96 -4.82 9.22
N LEU A 35 2.19 -5.77 9.77
CA LEU A 35 0.78 -5.92 9.46
C LEU A 35 -0.03 -5.47 10.67
N TYR A 36 -0.86 -4.46 10.48
CA TYR A 36 -1.77 -3.97 11.51
C TYR A 36 -3.21 -4.27 11.14
N ASN A 37 -3.92 -4.93 12.03
CA ASN A 37 -5.35 -5.10 11.89
C ASN A 37 -6.05 -3.90 12.54
N GLN A 38 -6.79 -3.15 11.76
CA GLN A 38 -7.53 -1.97 12.19
C GLN A 38 -8.42 -2.25 13.40
N HIS A 39 -9.03 -3.43 13.48
CA HIS A 39 -9.94 -3.82 14.56
C HIS A 39 -9.25 -4.06 15.90
N ASP A 40 -7.92 -4.15 15.95
CA ASP A 40 -7.18 -4.29 17.20
C ASP A 40 -7.00 -2.94 17.93
N TYR A 41 -7.39 -1.83 17.32
CA TYR A 41 -7.19 -0.46 17.80
C TYR A 41 -8.51 0.21 18.14
N ALA A 42 -9.18 -0.28 19.18
CA ALA A 42 -10.49 0.18 19.63
C ALA A 42 -10.44 1.34 20.64
N GLU A 43 -9.25 1.71 21.12
CA GLU A 43 -9.10 2.79 22.09
C GLU A 43 -9.28 4.17 21.43
N PRO A 44 -9.98 5.11 22.09
CA PRO A 44 -10.13 6.47 21.58
C PRO A 44 -8.79 7.18 21.45
N VAL A 45 -8.54 7.79 20.29
CA VAL A 45 -7.31 8.54 20.02
C VAL A 45 -7.52 10.03 20.28
N PHE A 46 -8.64 10.58 19.81
CA PHE A 46 -9.04 11.95 20.07
C PHE A 46 -10.54 12.09 19.95
N THR A 47 -11.08 13.27 20.27
CA THR A 47 -12.49 13.61 20.14
C THR A 47 -12.69 14.56 18.96
N TRP A 48 -13.66 14.24 18.10
CA TRP A 48 -14.03 15.04 16.95
C TRP A 48 -15.55 15.27 16.97
N HIS A 49 -15.96 16.53 17.05
CA HIS A 49 -17.37 16.90 17.19
C HIS A 49 -18.12 16.11 18.27
N GLU A 50 -17.52 16.04 19.46
CA GLU A 50 -18.08 15.35 20.64
C GLU A 50 -18.18 13.80 20.51
N ARG A 51 -17.56 13.24 19.46
CA ARG A 51 -17.46 11.79 19.27
C ARG A 51 -16.02 11.33 19.43
N ASP A 52 -15.85 10.21 20.11
CA ASP A 52 -14.56 9.54 20.18
C ASP A 52 -14.17 8.97 18.82
N VAL A 53 -12.92 9.21 18.41
CA VAL A 53 -12.37 8.70 17.17
C VAL A 53 -11.40 7.57 17.48
N THR A 54 -11.62 6.42 16.86
CA THR A 54 -10.79 5.24 16.98
C THR A 54 -10.26 4.80 15.61
N VAL A 55 -9.12 4.14 15.60
CA VAL A 55 -8.62 3.51 14.37
C VAL A 55 -9.56 2.40 13.92
N GLU A 56 -10.16 1.66 14.85
CA GLU A 56 -11.12 0.60 14.53
C GLU A 56 -12.25 1.07 13.61
N GLU A 57 -12.82 2.23 13.89
CA GLU A 57 -13.97 2.75 13.13
C GLU A 57 -13.59 3.45 11.83
N SER A 58 -12.48 4.18 11.82
CA SER A 58 -12.18 5.08 10.70
C SER A 58 -10.69 5.18 10.32
N GLY A 59 -9.88 4.24 10.76
CA GLY A 59 -8.43 4.30 10.65
C GLY A 59 -7.78 3.43 9.58
N CYS A 60 -8.51 3.02 8.54
CA CYS A 60 -7.91 2.21 7.47
C CYS A 60 -6.71 2.91 6.81
N GLY A 61 -6.82 4.21 6.54
CA GLY A 61 -5.73 5.01 6.00
C GLY A 61 -4.55 5.13 6.95
N THR A 62 -4.80 5.33 8.25
CA THR A 62 -3.75 5.43 9.26
C THR A 62 -3.01 4.11 9.46
N ALA A 63 -3.72 2.99 9.39
CA ALA A 63 -3.11 1.66 9.43
C ALA A 63 -2.18 1.44 8.22
N CYS A 64 -2.62 1.85 7.03
CA CYS A 64 -1.80 1.77 5.82
C CYS A 64 -0.54 2.64 5.91
N VAL A 65 -0.67 3.88 6.37
CA VAL A 65 0.48 4.78 6.58
C VAL A 65 1.47 4.17 7.58
N ALA A 66 0.97 3.65 8.70
CA ALA A 66 1.81 3.00 9.71
C ALA A 66 2.59 1.81 9.14
N MET A 67 1.95 0.99 8.30
CA MET A 67 2.61 -0.13 7.64
C MET A 67 3.70 0.32 6.67
N VAL A 68 3.43 1.34 5.87
CA VAL A 68 4.41 1.88 4.90
C VAL A 68 5.61 2.49 5.63
N VAL A 69 5.37 3.33 6.62
CA VAL A 69 6.44 3.94 7.41
C VAL A 69 7.25 2.87 8.15
N GLY A 70 6.58 1.88 8.73
CA GLY A 70 7.24 0.77 9.42
C GLY A 70 8.12 -0.08 8.51
N TYR A 71 7.78 -0.17 7.23
CA TYR A 71 8.63 -0.84 6.24
C TYR A 71 9.93 -0.08 5.99
N PHE A 72 9.87 1.25 5.80
CA PHE A 72 11.04 2.07 5.52
C PHE A 72 11.84 2.46 6.76
N GLU A 73 11.19 2.60 7.90
CA GLU A 73 11.76 3.05 9.16
C GLU A 73 11.41 2.06 10.30
N PRO A 74 11.92 0.80 10.24
CA PRO A 74 11.50 -0.22 11.21
C PRO A 74 11.88 0.08 12.65
N ASP A 75 12.91 0.89 12.90
CA ASP A 75 13.34 1.26 14.26
C ASP A 75 12.47 2.37 14.86
N ASP A 76 11.82 3.18 14.02
CA ASP A 76 10.96 4.28 14.41
C ASP A 76 9.53 4.09 13.88
N ALA A 77 9.10 2.83 13.73
CA ALA A 77 7.79 2.50 13.19
C ALA A 77 6.65 3.01 14.09
N PRO A 78 5.77 3.88 13.58
CA PRO A 78 4.60 4.29 14.34
C PRO A 78 3.55 3.19 14.36
N GLU A 79 2.71 3.20 15.37
CA GLU A 79 1.48 2.41 15.37
C GLU A 79 0.34 3.18 14.69
N PRO A 80 -0.73 2.51 14.27
CA PRO A 80 -1.90 3.18 13.68
C PRO A 80 -2.48 4.29 14.55
N ASP A 81 -2.50 4.13 15.88
CA ASP A 81 -2.96 5.15 16.81
C ASP A 81 -2.10 6.41 16.77
N ASP A 82 -0.78 6.26 16.63
CA ASP A 82 0.15 7.40 16.51
C ASP A 82 -0.13 8.20 15.23
N VAL A 83 -0.36 7.51 14.13
CA VAL A 83 -0.69 8.15 12.84
C VAL A 83 -2.04 8.84 12.91
N MET A 84 -3.03 8.21 13.57
CA MET A 84 -4.34 8.82 13.76
C MET A 84 -4.26 10.08 14.62
N SER A 85 -3.47 10.05 15.69
CA SER A 85 -3.24 11.22 16.55
C SER A 85 -2.63 12.38 15.76
N LEU A 86 -1.62 12.10 14.95
CA LEU A 86 -0.99 13.08 14.06
C LEU A 86 -2.00 13.65 13.06
N ALA A 87 -2.83 12.80 12.47
CA ALA A 87 -3.88 13.23 11.55
C ALA A 87 -4.88 14.19 12.23
N GLY A 88 -5.21 13.93 13.49
CA GLY A 88 -6.06 14.80 14.29
C GLY A 88 -5.41 16.15 14.55
N GLU A 89 -4.14 16.16 14.93
CA GLU A 89 -3.36 17.38 15.17
C GLU A 89 -3.22 18.26 13.92
N LEU A 90 -3.05 17.64 12.76
CA LEU A 90 -2.91 18.33 11.47
C LEU A 90 -4.25 18.72 10.83
N GLY A 91 -5.38 18.38 11.48
CA GLY A 91 -6.71 18.67 10.96
C GLY A 91 -7.08 17.90 9.69
N LEU A 92 -6.55 16.72 9.51
CA LEU A 92 -6.75 15.90 8.31
C LEU A 92 -7.94 14.93 8.42
N TYR A 93 -8.49 14.78 9.61
CA TYR A 93 -9.62 13.89 9.86
C TYR A 93 -10.92 14.53 9.35
N ARG A 94 -11.76 13.73 8.66
CA ARG A 94 -12.97 14.18 7.98
C ARG A 94 -14.27 13.55 8.49
N GLY A 95 -14.24 12.88 9.65
CA GLY A 95 -15.42 12.31 10.26
C GLY A 95 -15.68 10.84 9.94
N ASP A 96 -15.28 10.40 8.76
CA ASP A 96 -15.39 9.00 8.30
C ASP A 96 -14.04 8.41 7.89
N GLY A 97 -12.97 9.17 8.10
CA GLY A 97 -11.62 8.77 7.78
C GLY A 97 -10.78 9.90 7.23
N LEU A 98 -9.78 9.56 6.43
CA LEU A 98 -8.84 10.47 5.82
C LEU A 98 -9.08 10.58 4.32
N GLY A 99 -8.96 11.80 3.78
CA GLY A 99 -8.95 12.03 2.35
C GLY A 99 -7.65 11.53 1.70
N ARG A 100 -7.65 11.42 0.37
CA ARG A 100 -6.47 10.98 -0.39
C ARG A 100 -5.23 11.86 -0.16
N ASP A 101 -5.44 13.16 -0.11
CA ASP A 101 -4.35 14.12 0.13
C ASP A 101 -3.76 13.98 1.54
N ALA A 102 -4.57 13.56 2.50
CA ALA A 102 -4.14 13.34 3.87
C ALA A 102 -3.11 12.22 3.98
N LEU A 103 -3.25 11.15 3.22
CA LEU A 103 -2.29 10.06 3.21
C LEU A 103 -0.90 10.52 2.75
N ARG A 104 -0.85 11.33 1.70
CA ARG A 104 0.40 11.91 1.22
C ARG A 104 1.02 12.85 2.25
N LEU A 105 0.20 13.72 2.84
CA LEU A 105 0.68 14.67 3.85
C LEU A 105 1.22 13.96 5.09
N LEU A 106 0.56 12.88 5.53
CA LEU A 106 1.04 12.07 6.65
C LEU A 106 2.37 11.37 6.32
N LEU A 107 2.49 10.81 5.13
CA LEU A 107 3.75 10.20 4.69
C LEU A 107 4.88 11.22 4.62
N ASP A 108 4.61 12.43 4.15
CA ASP A 108 5.59 13.51 4.10
C ASP A 108 6.08 13.92 5.51
N GLU A 109 5.22 13.88 6.52
CA GLU A 109 5.58 14.17 7.92
C GLU A 109 6.58 13.14 8.49
N TYR A 110 6.48 11.90 8.06
CA TYR A 110 7.41 10.85 8.49
C TYR A 110 8.71 10.81 7.67
N GLY A 111 8.77 11.57 6.58
CA GLY A 111 9.92 11.58 5.68
C GLY A 111 9.81 10.56 4.57
#